data_70bb5b7ddaac87e850f58f8beae51623
#
_entry.id   70bb5b7ddaac87e850f58f8beae51623
#
_cell.length_a   1.000
_cell.length_b   1.000
_cell.length_c   1.000
_cell.angle_alpha   90.00
_cell.angle_beta   90.00
_cell.angle_gamma   90.00
#
_symmetry.space_group_name_H-M   'P 1'
#
loop_
_entity.id
_entity.type
_entity.pdbx_description
1 polymer ?
#
loop_
_entity_poly.entity_id
_entity_poly.type
_entity_poly.pdbx_seq_one_letter_code
_entity_poly.pdbx_strand_id
1 'polypeptide(L)'
;MGINVLAVDDHDVVLAGLGALFGGTEISLGSTAKSSAEALEKLRQKRPDVVLMDIRMPGVDGLTTLAKIKTDHPDLPVVMYTAYDNPTYIARAMALGAAGYVRKSDSSEKLFDRIRKAATGVLAWTPEEQDETKGRPVWAPVVDGIEIQLTQRESEVLRQMANGLTNKEIAKMLKISYETVKEHVQHVLRKIGVKDRTQAAVWAVRNKLV
;
A
#
# COMPACT_ATOMS: atom_id res chain seq x y z
N MET A 1 -24.03 16.74 -9.44
CA MET A 1 -24.08 15.35 -8.90
C MET A 1 -23.17 15.29 -7.70
N GLY A 2 -23.63 14.71 -6.59
CA GLY A 2 -22.78 14.54 -5.40
C GLY A 2 -21.82 13.37 -5.58
N ILE A 3 -20.63 13.45 -4.97
CA ILE A 3 -19.62 12.38 -4.99
C ILE A 3 -19.88 11.47 -3.80
N ASN A 4 -20.16 10.19 -4.06
CA ASN A 4 -20.41 9.19 -3.03
C ASN A 4 -19.11 8.49 -2.63
N VAL A 5 -18.72 8.57 -1.36
CA VAL A 5 -17.45 8.02 -0.83
C VAL A 5 -17.72 6.82 0.07
N LEU A 6 -16.95 5.74 -0.12
CA LEU A 6 -16.73 4.69 0.88
C LEU A 6 -15.47 5.02 1.67
N ALA A 7 -15.57 5.26 2.97
CA ALA A 7 -14.41 5.44 3.83
C ALA A 7 -14.08 4.14 4.58
N VAL A 8 -12.79 3.75 4.54
CA VAL A 8 -12.27 2.53 5.16
C VAL A 8 -11.19 2.89 6.16
N ASP A 9 -11.49 2.76 7.44
CA ASP A 9 -10.61 3.10 8.57
C ASP A 9 -11.05 2.34 9.81
N ASP A 10 -10.16 1.80 10.58
CA ASP A 10 -10.49 1.05 11.81
C ASP A 10 -10.81 1.95 13.01
N HIS A 11 -10.63 3.27 12.87
CA HIS A 11 -10.88 4.27 13.91
C HIS A 11 -12.25 4.95 13.72
N ASP A 12 -13.17 4.71 14.63
CA ASP A 12 -14.52 5.32 14.61
C ASP A 12 -14.49 6.84 14.59
N VAL A 13 -13.53 7.45 15.29
CA VAL A 13 -13.38 8.91 15.36
C VAL A 13 -13.05 9.50 13.97
N VAL A 14 -12.24 8.80 13.17
CA VAL A 14 -11.89 9.23 11.81
C VAL A 14 -13.12 9.15 10.91
N LEU A 15 -13.86 8.03 10.96
CA LEU A 15 -15.08 7.85 10.17
C LEU A 15 -16.16 8.88 10.52
N ALA A 16 -16.37 9.14 11.81
CA ALA A 16 -17.28 10.18 12.28
C ALA A 16 -16.83 11.58 11.86
N GLY A 17 -15.53 11.87 11.96
CA GLY A 17 -14.93 13.13 11.52
C GLY A 17 -15.11 13.39 10.02
N LEU A 18 -14.93 12.37 9.18
CA LEU A 18 -15.20 12.46 7.73
C LEU A 18 -16.68 12.74 7.45
N GLY A 19 -17.59 12.11 8.18
CA GLY A 19 -19.01 12.38 8.05
C GLY A 19 -19.39 13.85 8.36
N ALA A 20 -18.81 14.38 9.43
CA ALA A 20 -19.00 15.78 9.79
C ALA A 20 -18.33 16.73 8.77
N LEU A 21 -17.12 16.39 8.30
CA LEU A 21 -16.34 17.19 7.37
C LEU A 21 -17.02 17.32 5.99
N PHE A 22 -17.69 16.28 5.53
CA PHE A 22 -18.42 16.26 4.24
C PHE A 22 -19.78 16.93 4.34
N GLY A 23 -20.29 17.19 5.56
CA GLY A 23 -21.59 17.84 5.76
C GLY A 23 -21.66 19.21 5.09
N GLY A 24 -22.70 19.42 4.25
CA GLY A 24 -22.89 20.68 3.51
C GLY A 24 -22.03 20.84 2.26
N THR A 25 -21.27 19.80 1.86
CA THR A 25 -20.49 19.79 0.61
C THR A 25 -21.15 18.90 -0.45
N GLU A 26 -20.59 18.87 -1.66
CA GLU A 26 -21.01 17.94 -2.71
C GLU A 26 -20.50 16.49 -2.49
N ILE A 27 -19.61 16.27 -1.50
CA ILE A 27 -19.08 14.97 -1.13
C ILE A 27 -19.95 14.37 -0.04
N SER A 28 -20.38 13.14 -0.21
CA SER A 28 -21.19 12.41 0.78
C SER A 28 -20.50 11.14 1.23
N LEU A 29 -20.54 10.88 2.55
CA LEU A 29 -20.10 9.62 3.12
C LEU A 29 -21.23 8.60 2.94
N GLY A 30 -21.18 7.84 1.85
CA GLY A 30 -22.23 6.89 1.49
C GLY A 30 -22.18 5.60 2.30
N SER A 31 -20.99 5.18 2.71
CA SER A 31 -20.77 4.04 3.59
C SER A 31 -19.39 4.09 4.24
N THR A 32 -19.26 3.34 5.34
CA THR A 32 -18.00 3.20 6.08
C THR A 32 -17.66 1.71 6.24
N ALA A 33 -16.38 1.37 6.37
CA ALA A 33 -15.91 0.04 6.70
C ALA A 33 -14.74 0.12 7.68
N LYS A 34 -14.65 -0.84 8.59
CA LYS A 34 -13.58 -0.88 9.60
C LYS A 34 -12.49 -1.91 9.31
N SER A 35 -12.62 -2.61 8.20
CA SER A 35 -11.66 -3.63 7.78
C SER A 35 -11.68 -3.83 6.27
N SER A 36 -10.64 -4.48 5.76
CA SER A 36 -10.56 -4.93 4.37
C SER A 36 -11.75 -5.80 3.97
N ALA A 37 -12.14 -6.75 4.82
CA ALA A 37 -13.24 -7.67 4.54
C ALA A 37 -14.58 -6.92 4.40
N GLU A 38 -14.85 -6.00 5.33
CA GLU A 38 -16.05 -5.17 5.29
C GLU A 38 -16.08 -4.23 4.07
N ALA A 39 -14.93 -3.64 3.73
CA ALA A 39 -14.81 -2.79 2.53
C ALA A 39 -15.15 -3.56 1.26
N LEU A 40 -14.57 -4.76 1.07
CA LEU A 40 -14.84 -5.60 -0.09
C LEU A 40 -16.30 -6.07 -0.15
N GLU A 41 -16.92 -6.35 0.98
CA GLU A 41 -18.33 -6.71 1.04
C GLU A 41 -19.23 -5.53 0.63
N LYS A 42 -18.94 -4.32 1.10
CA LYS A 42 -19.70 -3.11 0.71
C LYS A 42 -19.55 -2.77 -0.77
N LEU A 43 -18.38 -3.00 -1.36
CA LEU A 43 -18.15 -2.83 -2.79
C LEU A 43 -18.99 -3.79 -3.65
N ARG A 44 -19.29 -4.99 -3.17
CA ARG A 44 -20.21 -5.92 -3.86
C ARG A 44 -21.66 -5.46 -3.82
N GLN A 45 -22.05 -4.79 -2.73
CA GLN A 45 -23.43 -4.31 -2.54
C GLN A 45 -23.70 -3.03 -3.31
N LYS A 46 -22.78 -2.08 -3.25
CA LYS A 46 -22.95 -0.78 -3.90
C LYS A 46 -21.58 -0.18 -4.26
N ARG A 47 -21.40 0.16 -5.53
CA ARG A 47 -20.18 0.84 -6.00
C ARG A 47 -20.20 2.31 -5.58
N PRO A 48 -19.19 2.82 -4.85
CA PRO A 48 -18.99 4.24 -4.60
C PRO A 48 -18.33 4.91 -5.83
N ASP A 49 -18.33 6.24 -5.83
CA ASP A 49 -17.56 7.02 -6.81
C ASP A 49 -16.06 7.03 -6.46
N VAL A 50 -15.73 7.06 -5.16
CA VAL A 50 -14.35 7.05 -4.64
C VAL A 50 -14.28 6.21 -3.37
N VAL A 51 -13.18 5.49 -3.19
CA VAL A 51 -12.82 4.85 -1.92
C VAL A 51 -11.74 5.68 -1.23
N LEU A 52 -11.96 6.07 0.03
CA LEU A 52 -10.91 6.54 0.94
C LEU A 52 -10.43 5.36 1.77
N MET A 53 -9.12 5.07 1.76
CA MET A 53 -8.56 3.87 2.35
C MET A 53 -7.41 4.20 3.30
N ASP A 54 -7.54 3.85 4.58
CA ASP A 54 -6.37 3.87 5.47
C ASP A 54 -5.39 2.75 5.10
N ILE A 55 -4.11 2.98 5.33
CA ILE A 55 -3.05 1.98 5.08
C ILE A 55 -2.98 0.97 6.23
N ARG A 56 -3.00 1.47 7.46
CA ARG A 56 -2.76 0.62 8.64
C ARG A 56 -4.08 0.23 9.29
N MET A 57 -4.51 -0.98 9.03
CA MET A 57 -5.68 -1.60 9.66
C MET A 57 -5.31 -2.99 10.20
N PRO A 58 -5.95 -3.45 11.28
CA PRO A 58 -5.74 -4.81 11.81
C PRO A 58 -6.02 -5.89 10.76
N GLY A 59 -5.16 -6.90 10.73
CA GLY A 59 -5.29 -8.04 9.82
C GLY A 59 -4.76 -7.73 8.42
N VAL A 60 -5.61 -7.30 7.49
CA VAL A 60 -5.23 -7.01 6.10
C VAL A 60 -5.08 -5.50 5.92
N ASP A 61 -3.86 -5.05 5.56
CA ASP A 61 -3.58 -3.63 5.35
C ASP A 61 -4.25 -3.04 4.12
N GLY A 62 -4.35 -1.69 4.09
CA GLY A 62 -5.01 -0.96 3.01
C GLY A 62 -4.32 -1.07 1.65
N LEU A 63 -3.00 -1.26 1.58
CA LEU A 63 -2.30 -1.44 0.30
C LEU A 63 -2.61 -2.82 -0.31
N THR A 64 -2.69 -3.86 0.51
CA THR A 64 -3.15 -5.18 0.09
C THR A 64 -4.61 -5.13 -0.37
N THR A 65 -5.44 -4.38 0.34
CA THR A 65 -6.85 -4.16 -0.02
C THR A 65 -6.97 -3.38 -1.33
N LEU A 66 -6.15 -2.34 -1.52
CA LEU A 66 -6.06 -1.59 -2.78
C LEU A 66 -5.74 -2.50 -3.96
N ALA A 67 -4.71 -3.36 -3.83
CA ALA A 67 -4.34 -4.31 -4.90
C ALA A 67 -5.52 -5.22 -5.29
N LYS A 68 -6.27 -5.71 -4.31
CA LYS A 68 -7.45 -6.53 -4.54
C LYS A 68 -8.59 -5.75 -5.20
N ILE A 69 -8.87 -4.53 -4.72
CA ILE A 69 -9.86 -3.65 -5.35
C ILE A 69 -9.49 -3.38 -6.81
N LYS A 70 -8.22 -3.11 -7.11
CA LYS A 70 -7.77 -2.83 -8.48
C LYS A 70 -7.80 -4.06 -9.39
N THR A 71 -7.71 -5.26 -8.84
CA THR A 71 -7.92 -6.51 -9.59
C THR A 71 -9.40 -6.70 -9.95
N ASP A 72 -10.29 -6.50 -8.99
CA ASP A 72 -11.72 -6.76 -9.16
C ASP A 72 -12.45 -5.55 -9.81
N HIS A 73 -11.97 -4.34 -9.58
CA HIS A 73 -12.54 -3.06 -10.03
C HIS A 73 -11.43 -2.10 -10.51
N PRO A 74 -10.82 -2.31 -11.70
CA PRO A 74 -9.67 -1.53 -12.19
C PRO A 74 -9.93 -0.02 -12.24
N ASP A 75 -11.14 0.37 -12.63
CA ASP A 75 -11.55 1.76 -12.83
C ASP A 75 -12.06 2.45 -11.57
N LEU A 76 -12.18 1.74 -10.43
CA LEU A 76 -12.64 2.35 -9.19
C LEU A 76 -11.52 3.19 -8.57
N PRO A 77 -11.69 4.53 -8.43
CA PRO A 77 -10.65 5.34 -7.81
C PRO A 77 -10.53 5.05 -6.31
N VAL A 78 -9.30 4.83 -5.88
CA VAL A 78 -8.96 4.66 -4.46
C VAL A 78 -7.95 5.73 -4.08
N VAL A 79 -8.27 6.56 -3.11
CA VAL A 79 -7.37 7.56 -2.51
C VAL A 79 -6.93 7.02 -1.16
N MET A 80 -5.61 6.92 -0.97
CA MET A 80 -5.06 6.55 0.34
C MET A 80 -5.21 7.73 1.30
N TYR A 81 -5.77 7.48 2.50
CA TYR A 81 -5.99 8.50 3.54
C TYR A 81 -5.45 8.00 4.87
N THR A 82 -4.26 8.42 5.25
CA THR A 82 -3.51 7.80 6.33
C THR A 82 -2.76 8.81 7.20
N ALA A 83 -2.46 8.41 8.45
CA ALA A 83 -1.63 9.21 9.35
C ALA A 83 -0.12 9.17 9.00
N TYR A 84 0.29 8.26 8.12
CA TYR A 84 1.70 8.00 7.86
C TYR A 84 2.23 8.84 6.70
N ASP A 85 3.35 9.53 6.96
CA ASP A 85 4.14 10.25 5.96
C ASP A 85 5.35 9.41 5.60
N ASN A 86 5.14 8.40 4.77
CA ASN A 86 6.21 7.47 4.37
C ASN A 86 6.27 7.37 2.84
N PRO A 87 7.37 7.86 2.23
CA PRO A 87 7.55 7.81 0.78
C PRO A 87 7.46 6.39 0.17
N THR A 88 7.77 5.35 0.95
CA THR A 88 7.60 3.96 0.50
C THR A 88 6.13 3.60 0.35
N TYR A 89 5.25 4.07 1.25
CA TYR A 89 3.80 3.88 1.10
C TYR A 89 3.25 4.62 -0.10
N ILE A 90 3.73 5.84 -0.34
CA ILE A 90 3.36 6.64 -1.53
C ILE A 90 3.75 5.88 -2.80
N ALA A 91 5.01 5.41 -2.91
CA ALA A 91 5.50 4.64 -4.05
C ALA A 91 4.69 3.37 -4.32
N ARG A 92 4.35 2.63 -3.27
CA ARG A 92 3.54 1.41 -3.36
C ARG A 92 2.11 1.71 -3.77
N ALA A 93 1.48 2.71 -3.16
CA ALA A 93 0.12 3.13 -3.51
C ALA A 93 0.05 3.54 -4.99
N MET A 94 1.02 4.31 -5.46
CA MET A 94 1.14 4.73 -6.86
C MET A 94 1.27 3.51 -7.80
N ALA A 95 2.18 2.58 -7.49
CA ALA A 95 2.40 1.39 -8.31
C ALA A 95 1.23 0.42 -8.32
N LEU A 96 0.44 0.38 -7.24
CA LEU A 96 -0.79 -0.41 -7.14
C LEU A 96 -2.00 0.30 -7.78
N GLY A 97 -1.82 1.49 -8.37
CA GLY A 97 -2.86 2.20 -9.09
C GLY A 97 -3.80 3.01 -8.21
N ALA A 98 -3.36 3.47 -7.03
CA ALA A 98 -4.12 4.46 -6.27
C ALA A 98 -4.29 5.76 -7.07
N ALA A 99 -5.43 6.42 -6.92
CA ALA A 99 -5.72 7.68 -7.60
C ALA A 99 -5.03 8.89 -6.93
N GLY A 100 -4.62 8.74 -5.66
CA GLY A 100 -3.92 9.77 -4.91
C GLY A 100 -3.61 9.34 -3.47
N TYR A 101 -2.92 10.24 -2.76
CA TYR A 101 -2.51 10.05 -1.38
C TYR A 101 -2.77 11.34 -0.59
N VAL A 102 -3.34 11.22 0.60
CA VAL A 102 -3.62 12.33 1.50
C VAL A 102 -3.28 11.91 2.91
N ARG A 103 -2.53 12.73 3.63
CA ARG A 103 -2.26 12.51 5.05
C ARG A 103 -3.45 12.98 5.88
N LYS A 104 -3.77 12.29 6.97
CA LYS A 104 -4.82 12.72 7.92
C LYS A 104 -4.49 14.09 8.58
N SER A 105 -3.22 14.52 8.50
CA SER A 105 -2.75 15.85 8.94
C SER A 105 -2.84 16.94 7.87
N ASP A 106 -3.11 16.58 6.60
CA ASP A 106 -3.29 17.56 5.53
C ASP A 106 -4.61 18.34 5.71
N SER A 107 -4.72 19.48 5.05
CA SER A 107 -5.94 20.29 5.13
C SER A 107 -7.15 19.61 4.48
N SER A 108 -8.34 19.97 4.92
CA SER A 108 -9.59 19.50 4.33
C SER A 108 -9.72 19.84 2.86
N GLU A 109 -9.21 21.00 2.44
CA GLU A 109 -9.21 21.45 1.05
C GLU A 109 -8.41 20.49 0.16
N LYS A 110 -7.24 20.02 0.65
CA LYS A 110 -6.42 19.04 -0.07
C LYS A 110 -7.16 17.70 -0.21
N LEU A 111 -7.84 17.25 0.85
CA LEU A 111 -8.65 16.04 0.81
C LEU A 111 -9.77 16.16 -0.22
N PHE A 112 -10.51 17.27 -0.20
CA PHE A 112 -11.61 17.51 -1.16
C PHE A 112 -11.11 17.58 -2.59
N ASP A 113 -10.00 18.28 -2.86
CA ASP A 113 -9.39 18.35 -4.19
C ASP A 113 -9.01 16.96 -4.71
N ARG A 114 -8.41 16.11 -3.86
CA ARG A 114 -8.07 14.74 -4.22
C ARG A 114 -9.29 13.88 -4.54
N ILE A 115 -10.35 13.98 -3.73
CA ILE A 115 -11.59 13.25 -3.98
C ILE A 115 -12.23 13.69 -5.28
N ARG A 116 -12.32 15.01 -5.56
CA ARG A 116 -12.88 15.54 -6.81
C ARG A 116 -12.11 15.05 -8.03
N LYS A 117 -10.78 15.17 -8.02
CA LYS A 117 -9.91 14.70 -9.10
C LYS A 117 -10.06 13.19 -9.32
N ALA A 118 -10.04 12.42 -8.25
CA ALA A 118 -10.23 10.97 -8.32
C ALA A 118 -11.59 10.60 -8.93
N ALA A 119 -12.68 11.26 -8.51
CA ALA A 119 -14.01 11.02 -9.03
C ALA A 119 -14.15 11.31 -10.54
N THR A 120 -13.31 12.19 -11.10
CA THR A 120 -13.27 12.48 -12.54
C THR A 120 -12.28 11.58 -13.32
N GLY A 121 -11.67 10.61 -12.66
CA GLY A 121 -10.68 9.71 -13.25
C GLY A 121 -9.28 10.34 -13.43
N VAL A 122 -9.05 11.52 -12.87
CA VAL A 122 -7.74 12.18 -12.90
C VAL A 122 -6.87 11.63 -11.78
N LEU A 123 -5.67 11.14 -12.14
CA LEU A 123 -4.66 10.77 -11.14
C LEU A 123 -4.13 12.04 -10.46
N ALA A 124 -4.36 12.13 -9.16
CA ALA A 124 -4.07 13.34 -8.40
C ALA A 124 -2.71 13.25 -7.66
N TRP A 125 -1.65 12.86 -8.37
CA TRP A 125 -0.28 12.85 -7.84
C TRP A 125 0.41 14.17 -8.11
N THR A 126 1.08 14.76 -7.10
CA THR A 126 1.89 15.95 -7.31
C THR A 126 3.26 15.61 -7.87
N PRO A 127 3.96 16.56 -8.53
CA PRO A 127 5.34 16.35 -8.98
C PRO A 127 6.27 15.96 -7.83
N GLU A 128 6.09 16.54 -6.65
CA GLU A 128 6.88 16.25 -5.44
C GLU A 128 6.66 14.78 -5.01
N GLU A 129 5.40 14.32 -4.93
CA GLU A 129 5.09 12.94 -4.60
C GLU A 129 5.69 11.96 -5.62
N GLN A 130 5.71 12.32 -6.90
CA GLN A 130 6.35 11.52 -7.95
C GLN A 130 7.88 11.50 -7.81
N ASP A 131 8.49 12.63 -7.49
CA ASP A 131 9.94 12.73 -7.30
C ASP A 131 10.41 11.99 -6.03
N GLU A 132 9.67 12.10 -4.95
CA GLU A 132 9.96 11.38 -3.70
C GLU A 132 9.91 9.86 -3.86
N THR A 133 9.18 9.36 -4.85
CA THR A 133 9.03 7.91 -5.09
C THR A 133 10.08 7.34 -6.06
N LYS A 134 10.82 8.18 -6.78
CA LYS A 134 11.85 7.73 -7.74
C LYS A 134 12.91 6.87 -7.06
N GLY A 135 13.10 5.67 -7.59
CA GLY A 135 14.11 4.71 -7.10
C GLY A 135 13.78 4.04 -5.76
N ARG A 136 12.59 4.26 -5.19
CA ARG A 136 12.18 3.59 -3.96
C ARG A 136 11.61 2.19 -4.24
N PRO A 137 11.79 1.25 -3.32
CA PRO A 137 11.25 -0.09 -3.49
C PRO A 137 9.71 -0.03 -3.45
N VAL A 138 9.11 -0.49 -4.53
CA VAL A 138 7.65 -0.59 -4.67
C VAL A 138 7.06 -1.66 -3.77
N TRP A 139 7.93 -2.52 -3.23
CA TRP A 139 7.51 -3.66 -2.43
C TRP A 139 8.18 -3.65 -1.04
N ALA A 140 7.38 -3.62 0.01
CA ALA A 140 7.80 -3.87 1.39
C ALA A 140 6.72 -4.72 2.06
N PRO A 141 7.05 -5.93 2.57
CA PRO A 141 6.11 -6.73 3.31
C PRO A 141 5.80 -6.10 4.66
N VAL A 142 4.54 -6.15 5.06
CA VAL A 142 4.10 -5.79 6.42
C VAL A 142 3.92 -7.10 7.19
N VAL A 143 4.69 -7.29 8.23
CA VAL A 143 4.58 -8.45 9.14
C VAL A 143 4.25 -7.95 10.52
N ASP A 144 3.18 -8.46 11.13
CA ASP A 144 2.70 -8.06 12.46
C ASP A 144 2.56 -6.53 12.62
N GLY A 145 2.16 -5.84 11.55
CA GLY A 145 2.02 -4.39 11.53
C GLY A 145 3.33 -3.61 11.41
N ILE A 146 4.48 -4.28 11.29
CA ILE A 146 5.79 -3.67 11.08
C ILE A 146 6.16 -3.76 9.61
N GLU A 147 6.43 -2.61 8.99
CA GLU A 147 6.94 -2.55 7.62
C GLU A 147 8.41 -2.95 7.59
N ILE A 148 8.70 -4.03 6.88
CA ILE A 148 10.08 -4.46 6.68
C ILE A 148 10.61 -3.79 5.42
N GLN A 149 11.45 -2.77 5.60
CA GLN A 149 12.07 -2.04 4.50
C GLN A 149 13.25 -2.85 3.92
N LEU A 150 12.95 -3.64 2.89
CA LEU A 150 14.00 -4.22 2.06
C LEU A 150 14.35 -3.27 0.91
N THR A 151 15.63 -3.08 0.66
CA THR A 151 16.07 -2.42 -0.57
C THR A 151 15.71 -3.27 -1.79
N GLN A 152 15.72 -2.67 -2.98
CA GLN A 152 15.46 -3.40 -4.22
C GLN A 152 16.35 -4.66 -4.33
N ARG A 153 17.65 -4.52 -4.02
CA ARG A 153 18.60 -5.64 -4.07
C ARG A 153 18.33 -6.71 -3.02
N GLU A 154 17.96 -6.32 -1.81
CA GLU A 154 17.58 -7.28 -0.77
C GLU A 154 16.29 -8.03 -1.16
N SER A 155 15.32 -7.36 -1.77
CA SER A 155 14.09 -7.99 -2.28
C SER A 155 14.37 -8.95 -3.43
N GLU A 156 15.25 -8.58 -4.38
CA GLU A 156 15.69 -9.45 -5.47
C GLU A 156 16.39 -10.70 -4.92
N VAL A 157 17.32 -10.52 -3.97
CA VAL A 157 18.02 -11.63 -3.32
C VAL A 157 17.05 -12.54 -2.58
N LEU A 158 16.12 -11.99 -1.79
CA LEU A 158 15.14 -12.78 -1.04
C LEU A 158 14.23 -13.59 -1.98
N ARG A 159 13.82 -13.03 -3.09
CA ARG A 159 13.03 -13.75 -4.12
C ARG A 159 13.81 -14.92 -4.68
N GLN A 160 15.10 -14.73 -5.00
CA GLN A 160 15.91 -15.85 -5.51
C GLN A 160 16.21 -16.91 -4.44
N MET A 161 16.33 -16.51 -3.18
CA MET A 161 16.42 -17.48 -2.06
C MET A 161 15.15 -18.32 -1.97
N ALA A 162 13.98 -17.73 -2.13
CA ALA A 162 12.69 -18.43 -2.12
C ALA A 162 12.53 -19.38 -3.31
N ASN A 163 13.12 -19.04 -4.47
CA ASN A 163 13.21 -19.90 -5.63
C ASN A 163 14.27 -21.03 -5.48
N GLY A 164 14.94 -21.13 -4.33
CA GLY A 164 15.90 -22.19 -4.03
C GLY A 164 17.32 -21.98 -4.56
N LEU A 165 17.64 -20.82 -5.15
CA LEU A 165 18.97 -20.55 -5.72
C LEU A 165 20.05 -20.39 -4.62
N THR A 166 21.22 -20.96 -4.84
CA THR A 166 22.40 -20.75 -3.99
C THR A 166 22.96 -19.33 -4.15
N ASN A 167 23.79 -18.87 -3.19
CA ASN A 167 24.42 -17.56 -3.30
C ASN A 167 25.29 -17.39 -4.56
N LYS A 168 25.91 -18.47 -5.06
CA LYS A 168 26.67 -18.46 -6.32
C LYS A 168 25.78 -18.24 -7.54
N GLU A 169 24.64 -18.88 -7.57
CA GLU A 169 23.65 -18.72 -8.66
C GLU A 169 23.02 -17.32 -8.62
N ILE A 170 22.68 -16.83 -7.43
CA ILE A 170 22.18 -15.46 -7.23
C ILE A 170 23.21 -14.44 -7.71
N ALA A 171 24.48 -14.61 -7.33
CA ALA A 171 25.56 -13.72 -7.76
C ALA A 171 25.68 -13.66 -9.28
N LYS A 172 25.64 -14.81 -9.94
CA LYS A 172 25.66 -14.90 -11.40
C LYS A 172 24.45 -14.24 -12.06
N MET A 173 23.26 -14.50 -11.52
CA MET A 173 22.00 -13.96 -12.04
C MET A 173 21.91 -12.45 -11.90
N LEU A 174 22.26 -11.91 -10.72
CA LEU A 174 22.20 -10.47 -10.42
C LEU A 174 23.44 -9.69 -10.87
N LYS A 175 24.45 -10.38 -11.43
CA LYS A 175 25.74 -9.80 -11.89
C LYS A 175 26.46 -9.03 -10.78
N ILE A 176 26.52 -9.60 -9.58
CA ILE A 176 27.22 -9.07 -8.42
C ILE A 176 28.17 -10.12 -7.83
N SER A 177 29.06 -9.71 -6.89
CA SER A 177 29.98 -10.65 -6.27
C SER A 177 29.26 -11.62 -5.31
N TYR A 178 29.87 -12.80 -5.09
CA TYR A 178 29.38 -13.76 -4.09
C TYR A 178 29.32 -13.13 -2.67
N GLU A 179 30.34 -12.33 -2.32
CA GLU A 179 30.40 -11.67 -1.01
C GLU A 179 29.28 -10.64 -0.86
N THR A 180 28.97 -9.87 -1.91
CA THR A 180 27.85 -8.93 -1.92
C THR A 180 26.50 -9.64 -1.71
N VAL A 181 26.30 -10.82 -2.33
CA VAL A 181 25.09 -11.62 -2.08
C VAL A 181 25.02 -12.07 -0.64
N LYS A 182 26.14 -12.53 -0.07
CA LYS A 182 26.22 -12.96 1.34
C LYS A 182 25.85 -11.84 2.30
N GLU A 183 26.32 -10.63 2.05
CA GLU A 183 25.94 -9.44 2.83
C GLU A 183 24.43 -9.14 2.72
N HIS A 184 23.89 -9.14 1.50
CA HIS A 184 22.46 -8.95 1.31
C HIS A 184 21.63 -10.02 2.01
N VAL A 185 22.04 -11.29 1.96
CA VAL A 185 21.36 -12.39 2.69
C VAL A 185 21.36 -12.09 4.19
N GLN A 186 22.50 -11.72 4.78
CA GLN A 186 22.56 -11.39 6.22
C GLN A 186 21.66 -10.20 6.57
N HIS A 187 21.63 -9.16 5.74
CA HIS A 187 20.77 -8.00 5.93
C HIS A 187 19.28 -8.38 5.85
N VAL A 188 18.93 -9.19 4.87
CA VAL A 188 17.56 -9.71 4.74
C VAL A 188 17.15 -10.48 5.99
N LEU A 189 17.93 -11.50 6.41
CA LEU A 189 17.61 -12.31 7.59
C LEU A 189 17.39 -11.45 8.83
N ARG A 190 18.28 -10.47 9.06
CA ARG A 190 18.15 -9.52 10.19
C ARG A 190 16.91 -8.66 10.08
N LYS A 191 16.58 -8.13 8.87
CA LYS A 191 15.45 -7.25 8.66
C LYS A 191 14.10 -7.95 8.80
N ILE A 192 13.99 -9.21 8.33
CA ILE A 192 12.76 -10.00 8.44
C ILE A 192 12.67 -10.80 9.76
N GLY A 193 13.70 -10.70 10.62
CA GLY A 193 13.67 -11.31 11.95
C GLY A 193 13.78 -12.85 11.95
N VAL A 194 14.41 -13.47 10.95
CA VAL A 194 14.55 -14.93 10.85
C VAL A 194 16.01 -15.36 11.00
N LYS A 195 16.23 -16.62 11.38
CA LYS A 195 17.56 -17.14 11.73
C LYS A 195 18.34 -17.72 10.54
N ASP A 196 17.64 -18.23 9.53
CA ASP A 196 18.27 -18.92 8.40
C ASP A 196 17.52 -18.70 7.08
N ARG A 197 18.16 -19.12 5.97
CA ARG A 197 17.62 -18.93 4.63
C ARG A 197 16.34 -19.74 4.37
N THR A 198 16.16 -20.87 5.05
CA THR A 198 14.96 -21.69 4.90
C THR A 198 13.76 -20.97 5.47
N GLN A 199 13.92 -20.39 6.67
CA GLN A 199 12.91 -19.54 7.27
C GLN A 199 12.62 -18.31 6.41
N ALA A 200 13.65 -17.71 5.79
CA ALA A 200 13.47 -16.58 4.89
C ALA A 200 12.70 -16.99 3.62
N ALA A 201 12.96 -18.15 3.04
CA ALA A 201 12.21 -18.66 1.90
C ALA A 201 10.73 -18.91 2.25
N VAL A 202 10.46 -19.59 3.37
CA VAL A 202 9.09 -19.78 3.88
C VAL A 202 8.40 -18.45 4.14
N TRP A 203 9.10 -17.51 4.73
CA TRP A 203 8.61 -16.16 4.98
C TRP A 203 8.23 -15.45 3.66
N ALA A 204 9.08 -15.52 2.62
CA ALA A 204 8.83 -14.93 1.32
C ALA A 204 7.57 -15.52 0.64
N VAL A 205 7.39 -16.84 0.69
CA VAL A 205 6.19 -17.51 0.16
C VAL A 205 4.93 -17.10 0.91
N ARG A 206 4.97 -17.09 2.26
CA ARG A 206 3.82 -16.67 3.09
C ARG A 206 3.39 -15.22 2.81
N ASN A 207 4.35 -14.35 2.51
CA ASN A 207 4.10 -12.94 2.20
C ASN A 207 3.93 -12.67 0.69
N LYS A 208 3.72 -13.73 -0.11
CA LYS A 208 3.45 -13.65 -1.57
C LYS A 208 4.50 -12.87 -2.37
N LEU A 209 5.77 -13.04 -2.02
CA LEU A 209 6.92 -12.50 -2.76
C LEU A 209 7.24 -13.30 -4.03
N VAL A 210 6.84 -14.54 -4.02
CA VAL A 210 6.98 -15.54 -5.09
C VAL A 210 5.69 -16.32 -5.20
#